data_f530034b412f4f3603b0d96150adb06a
#
_entry.id   f530034b412f4f3603b0d96150adb06a
#
_cell.length_a   1.000
_cell.length_b   1.000
_cell.length_c   1.000
_cell.angle_alpha   90.00
_cell.angle_beta   90.00
_cell.angle_gamma   90.00
#
_symmetry.space_group_name_H-M   'P 1'
#
loop_
_entity.id
_entity.type
_entity.pdbx_description
1 polymer ?
#
loop_
_entity_poly.entity_id
_entity_poly.type
_entity_poly.pdbx_seq_one_letter_code
_entity_poly.pdbx_strand_id
1 'polypeptide(L)'
;MRATLALVAFAALGSLGACGESATPVADKVVAPPAPGTGTGATAAAATATQPGKALVEGATLRPHHEEPVVDCPASIADLGDDEGRVAALLDEANRQIEHAAYAAAWTCADRAADLTPTSVEAHHLRGAALAALGRDADAQMAYGLALALDPEDPETLRAVADFYINGKGERGRDALRLGLELAQRGSRRAAARRRRNPPLAADLAVLEGQALNDLGRSDEALSRVDAALRMAPGRGDALHERGVALFDLSRFADAKVAFSRALVIQPDDAFTHQMLGLTLEQLGDQKGADVALARAMQLAPGELSAPVLISVAEFQAEIDEIVATLPPERRARVKQIKLEIADLPSTADLAAVKPPFPPTILGLYRGPVGRLVQLPPPPGEETPSIVLYRKNLARAVKTRHELSEQIRDTLLHEIGHLEGLDEDDLRRRGME
;
A
#
# COMPACT_ATOMS: atom_id res chain seq x y z
N MET A 1 1.27 -0.70 15.12
CA MET A 1 1.73 -1.76 14.21
C MET A 1 1.46 -1.38 12.74
N ARG A 2 1.58 -0.10 12.35
CA ARG A 2 1.19 0.43 11.02
C ARG A 2 2.35 1.08 10.28
N ALA A 3 3.56 0.75 10.68
CA ALA A 3 4.72 1.56 10.46
C ALA A 3 5.55 1.24 9.24
N THR A 4 5.52 0.02 8.73
CA THR A 4 6.48 -0.45 7.75
C THR A 4 6.10 -0.11 6.30
N LEU A 5 4.83 0.21 6.03
CA LEU A 5 4.35 0.44 4.66
C LEU A 5 4.64 1.85 4.12
N ALA A 6 4.69 2.86 4.96
CA ALA A 6 4.96 4.23 4.50
C ALA A 6 6.39 4.39 3.94
N LEU A 7 7.36 3.64 4.48
CA LEU A 7 8.75 3.70 4.00
C LEU A 7 8.96 2.90 2.71
N VAL A 8 8.29 1.76 2.57
CA VAL A 8 8.33 0.94 1.35
C VAL A 8 7.57 1.62 0.20
N ALA A 9 6.46 2.29 0.49
CA ALA A 9 5.77 3.14 -0.49
C ALA A 9 6.65 4.31 -0.96
N PHE A 10 7.52 4.86 -0.09
CA PHE A 10 8.44 5.93 -0.45
C PHE A 10 9.53 5.46 -1.42
N ALA A 11 10.04 4.25 -1.28
CA ALA A 11 11.03 3.66 -2.20
C ALA A 11 10.38 3.13 -3.49
N ALA A 12 9.19 2.58 -3.42
CA ALA A 12 8.44 2.09 -4.58
C ALA A 12 7.76 3.20 -5.39
N LEU A 13 7.42 4.35 -4.75
CA LEU A 13 6.91 5.54 -5.43
C LEU A 13 8.02 6.36 -6.07
N GLY A 14 9.28 6.18 -5.64
CA GLY A 14 10.45 6.78 -6.29
C GLY A 14 10.69 6.25 -7.71
N SER A 15 10.23 5.04 -8.03
CA SER A 15 10.34 4.44 -9.36
C SER A 15 9.12 4.68 -10.26
N LEU A 16 8.04 5.26 -9.74
CA LEU A 16 6.88 5.65 -10.55
C LEU A 16 7.04 7.09 -11.00
N GLY A 17 7.98 7.20 -11.90
CA GLY A 17 8.36 8.46 -12.53
C GLY A 17 7.21 9.28 -13.02
N ALA A 18 7.47 10.44 -12.95
CA ALA A 18 6.97 11.68 -13.46
C ALA A 18 6.39 11.71 -14.89
N CYS A 19 5.73 10.70 -15.40
CA CYS A 19 5.05 10.75 -16.70
C CYS A 19 3.67 10.09 -16.62
N GLY A 20 2.64 10.91 -16.68
CA GLY A 20 1.28 10.45 -16.78
C GLY A 20 1.01 9.72 -18.09
N GLU A 21 0.56 8.49 -18.02
CA GLU A 21 -0.11 7.87 -19.16
C GLU A 21 -1.39 8.65 -19.47
N SER A 22 -1.45 9.23 -20.64
CA SER A 22 -2.72 9.65 -21.23
C SER A 22 -3.47 8.37 -21.62
N ALA A 23 -4.34 7.89 -20.74
CA ALA A 23 -5.27 6.80 -21.06
C ALA A 23 -6.23 7.27 -22.17
N THR A 24 -5.92 6.94 -23.41
CA THR A 24 -6.94 6.87 -24.43
C THR A 24 -7.85 5.68 -24.14
N PRO A 25 -9.16 5.82 -24.12
CA PRO A 25 -10.05 4.69 -23.91
C PRO A 25 -9.93 3.75 -25.12
N VAL A 26 -9.28 2.62 -24.93
CA VAL A 26 -9.35 1.51 -25.87
C VAL A 26 -10.75 0.92 -25.74
N ALA A 27 -11.56 1.09 -26.79
CA ALA A 27 -12.84 0.43 -26.90
C ALA A 27 -12.63 -1.08 -26.94
N ASP A 28 -12.99 -1.77 -25.87
CA ASP A 28 -13.05 -3.22 -25.81
C ASP A 28 -14.01 -3.74 -26.88
N LYS A 29 -13.46 -4.35 -27.92
CA LYS A 29 -14.21 -5.22 -28.81
C LYS A 29 -14.56 -6.49 -28.05
N VAL A 30 -15.78 -6.53 -27.53
CA VAL A 30 -16.39 -7.74 -27.01
C VAL A 30 -16.44 -8.77 -28.15
N VAL A 31 -15.56 -9.75 -28.08
CA VAL A 31 -15.65 -10.96 -28.92
C VAL A 31 -16.62 -11.90 -28.23
N ALA A 32 -17.78 -12.12 -28.86
CA ALA A 32 -18.78 -13.08 -28.40
C ALA A 32 -18.22 -14.49 -28.47
N PRO A 33 -18.49 -15.37 -27.46
CA PRO A 33 -18.11 -16.77 -27.52
C PRO A 33 -18.91 -17.53 -28.58
N PRO A 34 -18.36 -18.57 -29.24
CA PRO A 34 -19.06 -19.36 -30.23
C PRO A 34 -20.17 -20.20 -29.59
N ALA A 35 -21.24 -20.35 -30.31
CA ALA A 35 -22.44 -21.13 -29.95
C ALA A 35 -22.10 -22.62 -29.73
N PRO A 36 -22.76 -23.32 -28.77
CA PRO A 36 -22.51 -24.73 -28.51
C PRO A 36 -23.10 -25.62 -29.61
N GLY A 37 -22.25 -26.47 -30.14
CA GLY A 37 -22.60 -27.53 -31.07
C GLY A 37 -23.44 -28.61 -30.37
N THR A 38 -24.51 -29.03 -31.04
CA THR A 38 -25.38 -30.15 -30.67
C THR A 38 -24.64 -31.47 -30.80
N GLY A 39 -24.41 -32.15 -29.69
CA GLY A 39 -23.84 -33.51 -29.63
C GLY A 39 -24.64 -34.35 -28.64
N THR A 40 -25.21 -35.40 -29.13
CA THR A 40 -26.18 -36.34 -28.51
C THR A 40 -25.53 -37.24 -27.45
N GLY A 41 -26.23 -37.37 -26.31
CA GLY A 41 -26.43 -38.62 -25.56
C GLY A 41 -25.25 -39.26 -24.85
N ALA A 42 -25.15 -39.05 -23.52
CA ALA A 42 -24.64 -40.05 -22.58
C ALA A 42 -25.31 -39.86 -21.22
N THR A 43 -25.81 -40.94 -20.68
CA THR A 43 -26.56 -41.12 -19.44
C THR A 43 -25.86 -40.50 -18.22
N ALA A 44 -26.54 -39.63 -17.51
CA ALA A 44 -26.10 -39.04 -16.25
C ALA A 44 -26.14 -40.07 -15.12
N ALA A 45 -24.95 -40.48 -14.65
CA ALA A 45 -24.81 -41.00 -13.31
C ALA A 45 -24.75 -39.78 -12.36
N ALA A 46 -25.68 -39.73 -11.41
CA ALA A 46 -25.71 -38.68 -10.37
C ALA A 46 -24.50 -38.81 -9.50
N ALA A 47 -23.44 -38.05 -9.79
CA ALA A 47 -22.35 -37.81 -8.87
C ALA A 47 -22.85 -36.76 -7.86
N THR A 48 -23.01 -37.16 -6.61
CA THR A 48 -23.16 -36.27 -5.48
C THR A 48 -22.01 -35.28 -5.49
N ALA A 49 -22.30 -34.02 -5.76
CA ALA A 49 -21.32 -32.93 -5.71
C ALA A 49 -20.86 -32.77 -4.26
N THR A 50 -19.75 -33.39 -3.94
CA THR A 50 -18.98 -33.11 -2.71
C THR A 50 -18.48 -31.68 -2.83
N GLN A 51 -18.89 -30.82 -1.90
CA GLN A 51 -18.45 -29.42 -1.86
C GLN A 51 -16.92 -29.38 -1.87
N PRO A 52 -16.26 -28.67 -2.81
CA PRO A 52 -14.81 -28.72 -2.96
C PRO A 52 -14.03 -28.24 -1.74
N GLY A 53 -14.64 -27.51 -0.82
CA GLY A 53 -14.02 -27.03 0.43
C GLY A 53 -13.79 -28.12 1.50
N LYS A 54 -14.63 -29.15 1.57
CA LYS A 54 -14.47 -30.20 2.59
C LYS A 54 -13.23 -31.08 2.38
N ALA A 55 -12.85 -31.34 1.15
CA ALA A 55 -11.73 -32.20 0.82
C ALA A 55 -10.36 -31.54 1.09
N LEU A 56 -10.30 -30.20 1.11
CA LEU A 56 -9.07 -29.44 1.39
C LEU A 56 -8.75 -29.35 2.89
N VAL A 57 -9.77 -29.48 3.75
CA VAL A 57 -9.62 -29.32 5.21
C VAL A 57 -9.17 -30.62 5.90
N GLU A 58 -9.58 -31.79 5.39
CA GLU A 58 -9.31 -33.08 6.02
C GLU A 58 -7.83 -33.51 5.97
N GLY A 59 -6.94 -32.81 5.25
CA GLY A 59 -5.52 -33.13 5.13
C GLY A 59 -4.54 -32.03 5.59
N ALA A 60 -5.01 -30.84 5.94
CA ALA A 60 -4.13 -29.72 6.24
C ALA A 60 -3.85 -29.59 7.76
N THR A 61 -2.78 -30.21 8.22
CA THR A 61 -2.27 -30.00 9.59
C THR A 61 -1.16 -28.93 9.55
N LEU A 62 -1.47 -27.72 10.04
CA LEU A 62 -0.47 -26.70 10.32
C LEU A 62 0.25 -27.05 11.62
N ARG A 63 1.41 -27.68 11.55
CA ARG A 63 2.25 -27.93 12.71
C ARG A 63 3.27 -26.82 12.91
N PRO A 64 3.58 -26.40 14.16
CA PRO A 64 4.62 -25.41 14.41
C PRO A 64 5.99 -25.92 13.96
N HIS A 65 6.72 -25.12 13.16
CA HIS A 65 8.07 -25.44 12.71
C HIS A 65 9.18 -24.93 13.64
N HIS A 66 8.85 -24.26 14.76
CA HIS A 66 9.80 -23.76 15.74
C HIS A 66 9.35 -24.13 17.16
N GLU A 67 10.31 -24.41 18.04
CA GLU A 67 10.12 -24.62 19.50
C GLU A 67 9.78 -23.27 20.19
N GLU A 68 8.67 -22.65 19.82
CA GLU A 68 8.10 -21.57 20.64
C GLU A 68 7.49 -22.17 21.90
N PRO A 69 7.58 -21.48 23.06
CA PRO A 69 6.96 -21.96 24.27
C PRO A 69 5.45 -22.17 24.02
N VAL A 70 4.99 -23.40 24.10
CA VAL A 70 3.55 -23.73 23.98
C VAL A 70 2.85 -23.06 25.15
N VAL A 71 2.13 -21.99 24.87
CA VAL A 71 1.24 -21.36 25.85
C VAL A 71 -0.09 -22.10 25.81
N ASP A 72 -0.39 -22.87 26.85
CA ASP A 72 -1.62 -23.63 26.90
C ASP A 72 -2.85 -22.72 27.07
N CYS A 73 -3.95 -23.14 26.41
CA CYS A 73 -5.27 -22.58 26.72
C CYS A 73 -5.69 -22.94 28.16
N PRO A 74 -6.54 -22.12 28.81
CA PRO A 74 -6.96 -22.36 30.16
C PRO A 74 -7.50 -23.81 30.36
N ALA A 75 -6.98 -24.49 31.36
CA ALA A 75 -7.36 -25.89 31.66
C ALA A 75 -8.87 -26.06 31.90
N SER A 76 -9.53 -25.03 32.42
CA SER A 76 -10.99 -25.00 32.63
C SER A 76 -11.81 -25.23 31.36
N ILE A 77 -11.25 -24.96 30.17
CA ILE A 77 -11.93 -25.22 28.89
C ILE A 77 -11.92 -26.70 28.56
N ALA A 78 -10.85 -27.42 28.94
CA ALA A 78 -10.74 -28.85 28.71
C ALA A 78 -11.78 -29.65 29.54
N ASP A 79 -12.24 -29.09 30.63
CA ASP A 79 -13.21 -29.73 31.56
C ASP A 79 -14.68 -29.58 31.09
N LEU A 80 -14.96 -28.85 30.02
CA LEU A 80 -16.29 -28.72 29.44
C LEU A 80 -16.75 -30.04 28.80
N GLY A 81 -17.99 -30.43 29.11
CA GLY A 81 -18.49 -31.80 28.88
C GLY A 81 -18.83 -32.13 27.41
N ASP A 82 -18.94 -31.16 26.54
CA ASP A 82 -19.26 -31.36 25.12
C ASP A 82 -18.28 -30.60 24.18
N ASP A 83 -18.16 -31.11 22.95
CA ASP A 83 -17.24 -30.55 21.98
C ASP A 83 -17.70 -29.15 21.48
N GLU A 84 -19.00 -28.92 21.38
CA GLU A 84 -19.56 -27.63 20.90
C GLU A 84 -19.28 -26.54 21.94
N GLY A 85 -19.51 -26.80 23.23
CA GLY A 85 -19.16 -25.86 24.30
C GLY A 85 -17.66 -25.62 24.42
N ARG A 86 -16.82 -26.63 24.19
CA ARG A 86 -15.36 -26.50 24.18
C ARG A 86 -14.91 -25.63 23.02
N VAL A 87 -15.43 -25.85 21.82
CA VAL A 87 -15.08 -25.04 20.63
C VAL A 87 -15.46 -23.57 20.84
N ALA A 88 -16.68 -23.31 21.32
CA ALA A 88 -17.11 -21.94 21.61
C ALA A 88 -16.19 -21.24 22.63
N ALA A 89 -15.86 -21.91 23.72
CA ALA A 89 -14.97 -21.37 24.75
C ALA A 89 -13.53 -21.14 24.24
N LEU A 90 -13.02 -22.02 23.38
CA LEU A 90 -11.70 -21.85 22.73
C LEU A 90 -11.67 -20.67 21.80
N LEU A 91 -12.72 -20.42 21.01
CA LEU A 91 -12.84 -19.27 20.11
C LEU A 91 -12.96 -17.95 20.88
N ASP A 92 -13.77 -17.93 21.94
CA ASP A 92 -13.89 -16.76 22.82
C ASP A 92 -12.54 -16.44 23.50
N GLU A 93 -11.81 -17.47 23.94
CA GLU A 93 -10.47 -17.29 24.51
C GLU A 93 -9.47 -16.79 23.49
N ALA A 94 -9.44 -17.37 22.29
CA ALA A 94 -8.56 -16.93 21.21
C ALA A 94 -8.81 -15.44 20.86
N ASN A 95 -10.06 -15.02 20.75
CA ASN A 95 -10.43 -13.61 20.54
C ASN A 95 -9.90 -12.73 21.67
N ARG A 96 -10.11 -13.11 22.93
CA ARG A 96 -9.63 -12.38 24.10
C ARG A 96 -8.11 -12.25 24.12
N GLN A 97 -7.39 -13.32 23.77
CA GLN A 97 -5.93 -13.30 23.70
C GLN A 97 -5.41 -12.41 22.56
N ILE A 98 -6.12 -12.33 21.41
CA ILE A 98 -5.82 -11.37 20.34
C ILE A 98 -5.98 -9.93 20.84
N GLU A 99 -7.06 -9.62 21.57
CA GLU A 99 -7.30 -8.28 22.15
C GLU A 99 -6.19 -7.87 23.13
N HIS A 100 -5.60 -8.82 23.85
CA HIS A 100 -4.49 -8.61 24.79
C HIS A 100 -3.10 -8.73 24.13
N ALA A 101 -3.03 -8.85 22.79
CA ALA A 101 -1.79 -9.07 22.02
C ALA A 101 -0.99 -10.33 22.45
N ALA A 102 -1.63 -11.30 23.10
CA ALA A 102 -1.05 -12.59 23.49
C ALA A 102 -1.19 -13.63 22.35
N TYR A 103 -0.58 -13.32 21.20
CA TYR A 103 -0.82 -14.01 19.93
C TYR A 103 -0.45 -15.51 19.94
N ALA A 104 0.58 -15.93 20.71
CA ALA A 104 0.94 -17.33 20.83
C ALA A 104 -0.16 -18.14 21.53
N ALA A 105 -0.76 -17.60 22.61
CA ALA A 105 -1.88 -18.20 23.29
C ALA A 105 -3.14 -18.24 22.40
N ALA A 106 -3.40 -17.13 21.67
CA ALA A 106 -4.50 -17.04 20.74
C ALA A 106 -4.39 -18.13 19.65
N TRP A 107 -3.19 -18.28 19.07
CA TRP A 107 -2.93 -19.33 18.08
C TRP A 107 -3.22 -20.73 18.66
N THR A 108 -2.72 -21.06 19.87
CA THR A 108 -2.95 -22.39 20.49
C THR A 108 -4.43 -22.68 20.69
N CYS A 109 -5.21 -21.68 21.15
CA CYS A 109 -6.65 -21.88 21.37
C CYS A 109 -7.41 -22.03 20.04
N ALA A 110 -7.09 -21.20 19.03
CA ALA A 110 -7.70 -21.31 17.71
C ALA A 110 -7.34 -22.63 16.98
N ASP A 111 -6.10 -23.11 17.15
CA ASP A 111 -5.63 -24.39 16.58
C ASP A 111 -6.40 -25.57 17.19
N ARG A 112 -6.56 -25.60 18.52
CA ARG A 112 -7.39 -26.61 19.21
C ARG A 112 -8.85 -26.55 18.78
N ALA A 113 -9.42 -25.36 18.58
CA ALA A 113 -10.78 -25.22 18.08
C ALA A 113 -10.92 -25.80 16.66
N ALA A 114 -9.91 -25.56 15.80
CA ALA A 114 -9.85 -26.09 14.44
C ALA A 114 -9.67 -27.62 14.42
N ASP A 115 -8.93 -28.19 15.37
CA ASP A 115 -8.79 -29.66 15.54
C ASP A 115 -10.12 -30.31 15.93
N LEU A 116 -10.89 -29.68 16.82
CA LEU A 116 -12.22 -30.18 17.24
C LEU A 116 -13.25 -29.96 16.11
N THR A 117 -13.18 -28.87 15.37
CA THR A 117 -14.12 -28.58 14.30
C THR A 117 -13.37 -28.06 13.05
N PRO A 118 -12.82 -28.97 12.22
CA PRO A 118 -12.04 -28.59 11.03
C PRO A 118 -12.80 -27.76 9.99
N THR A 119 -14.12 -27.71 10.08
CA THR A 119 -14.99 -26.90 9.18
C THR A 119 -15.40 -25.56 9.79
N SER A 120 -14.82 -25.15 10.90
CA SER A 120 -15.08 -23.85 11.52
C SER A 120 -14.33 -22.74 10.79
N VAL A 121 -15.07 -21.85 10.12
CA VAL A 121 -14.53 -20.64 9.46
C VAL A 121 -13.83 -19.76 10.50
N GLU A 122 -14.47 -19.55 11.65
CA GLU A 122 -13.96 -18.69 12.72
C GLU A 122 -12.66 -19.24 13.33
N ALA A 123 -12.54 -20.56 13.54
CA ALA A 123 -11.32 -21.15 14.04
C ALA A 123 -10.12 -20.91 13.10
N HIS A 124 -10.30 -21.14 11.81
CA HIS A 124 -9.26 -20.87 10.82
C HIS A 124 -8.97 -19.38 10.65
N HIS A 125 -9.97 -18.52 10.75
CA HIS A 125 -9.83 -17.05 10.74
C HIS A 125 -8.95 -16.59 11.91
N LEU A 126 -9.29 -16.95 13.16
CA LEU A 126 -8.54 -16.54 14.35
C LEU A 126 -7.13 -17.12 14.36
N ARG A 127 -6.96 -18.36 13.89
CA ARG A 127 -5.66 -18.97 13.68
C ARG A 127 -4.81 -18.18 12.71
N GLY A 128 -5.39 -17.73 11.58
CA GLY A 128 -4.73 -16.86 10.61
C GLY A 128 -4.35 -15.51 11.21
N ALA A 129 -5.24 -14.89 11.98
CA ALA A 129 -4.98 -13.61 12.64
C ALA A 129 -3.83 -13.69 13.65
N ALA A 130 -3.82 -14.72 14.48
CA ALA A 130 -2.75 -14.95 15.46
C ALA A 130 -1.39 -15.21 14.77
N LEU A 131 -1.36 -16.05 13.72
CA LEU A 131 -0.16 -16.35 12.96
C LEU A 131 0.40 -15.11 12.23
N ALA A 132 -0.46 -14.29 11.64
CA ALA A 132 -0.07 -13.03 11.00
C ALA A 132 0.57 -12.06 12.00
N ALA A 133 -0.02 -11.95 13.20
CA ALA A 133 0.53 -11.10 14.26
C ALA A 133 1.89 -11.61 14.80
N LEU A 134 2.12 -12.94 14.79
CA LEU A 134 3.41 -13.56 15.10
C LEU A 134 4.45 -13.41 13.96
N GLY A 135 4.07 -12.89 12.78
CA GLY A 135 4.96 -12.79 11.62
C GLY A 135 5.16 -14.12 10.88
N ARG A 136 4.30 -15.11 11.12
CA ARG A 136 4.29 -16.42 10.45
C ARG A 136 3.42 -16.34 9.19
N ASP A 137 3.82 -15.52 8.24
CA ASP A 137 3.00 -15.10 7.09
C ASP A 137 2.56 -16.28 6.21
N ALA A 138 3.42 -17.27 5.96
CA ALA A 138 3.05 -18.44 5.16
C ALA A 138 1.96 -19.30 5.83
N ASP A 139 2.07 -19.51 7.14
CA ASP A 139 1.08 -20.26 7.92
C ASP A 139 -0.23 -19.48 8.05
N ALA A 140 -0.14 -18.15 8.23
CA ALA A 140 -1.30 -17.27 8.26
C ALA A 140 -2.07 -17.31 6.92
N GLN A 141 -1.35 -17.26 5.81
CA GLN A 141 -1.93 -17.34 4.46
C GLN A 141 -2.66 -18.68 4.26
N MET A 142 -2.10 -19.79 4.76
CA MET A 142 -2.73 -21.11 4.68
C MET A 142 -4.00 -21.17 5.55
N ALA A 143 -3.95 -20.67 6.78
CA ALA A 143 -5.10 -20.66 7.68
C ALA A 143 -6.26 -19.79 7.12
N TYR A 144 -5.93 -18.60 6.62
CA TYR A 144 -6.91 -17.73 5.94
C TYR A 144 -7.46 -18.35 4.65
N GLY A 145 -6.61 -19.07 3.90
CA GLY A 145 -7.03 -19.81 2.72
C GLY A 145 -8.07 -20.87 3.05
N LEU A 146 -7.91 -21.60 4.17
CA LEU A 146 -8.89 -22.58 4.66
C LEU A 146 -10.20 -21.90 5.06
N ALA A 147 -10.14 -20.78 5.80
CA ALA A 147 -11.34 -20.03 6.17
C ALA A 147 -12.13 -19.56 4.93
N LEU A 148 -11.45 -19.01 3.94
CA LEU A 148 -12.07 -18.58 2.67
C LEU A 148 -12.54 -19.74 1.78
N ALA A 149 -11.93 -20.94 1.90
CA ALA A 149 -12.40 -22.12 1.19
C ALA A 149 -13.70 -22.67 1.80
N LEU A 150 -13.90 -22.51 3.10
CA LEU A 150 -15.13 -22.90 3.81
C LEU A 150 -16.27 -21.92 3.59
N ASP A 151 -16.02 -20.62 3.76
CA ASP A 151 -16.96 -19.54 3.41
C ASP A 151 -16.23 -18.42 2.67
N PRO A 152 -16.23 -18.44 1.32
CA PRO A 152 -15.57 -17.43 0.52
C PRO A 152 -16.21 -16.04 0.60
N GLU A 153 -17.35 -15.93 1.25
CA GLU A 153 -18.17 -14.72 1.30
C GLU A 153 -18.37 -14.18 2.72
N ASP A 154 -17.66 -14.75 3.72
CA ASP A 154 -17.71 -14.21 5.07
C ASP A 154 -17.00 -12.86 5.16
N PRO A 155 -17.71 -11.74 5.45
CA PRO A 155 -17.11 -10.42 5.39
C PRO A 155 -16.11 -10.12 6.51
N GLU A 156 -16.16 -10.83 7.65
CA GLU A 156 -15.16 -10.68 8.71
C GLU A 156 -13.84 -11.31 8.27
N THR A 157 -13.88 -12.52 7.71
CA THR A 157 -12.70 -13.17 7.13
C THR A 157 -12.14 -12.36 5.95
N LEU A 158 -13.00 -11.88 5.05
CA LEU A 158 -12.58 -11.02 3.94
C LEU A 158 -11.87 -9.75 4.43
N ARG A 159 -12.37 -9.11 5.50
CA ARG A 159 -11.72 -7.95 6.13
C ARG A 159 -10.34 -8.32 6.68
N ALA A 160 -10.25 -9.40 7.45
CA ALA A 160 -8.99 -9.81 8.08
C ALA A 160 -7.92 -10.19 7.05
N VAL A 161 -8.33 -10.89 5.97
CA VAL A 161 -7.40 -11.28 4.90
C VAL A 161 -7.01 -10.06 4.07
N ALA A 162 -7.92 -9.12 3.82
CA ALA A 162 -7.59 -7.85 3.17
C ALA A 162 -6.57 -7.06 3.98
N ASP A 163 -6.79 -6.92 5.30
CA ASP A 163 -5.85 -6.26 6.22
C ASP A 163 -4.48 -6.96 6.21
N PHE A 164 -4.46 -8.29 6.21
CA PHE A 164 -3.23 -9.07 6.11
C PHE A 164 -2.43 -8.75 4.82
N TYR A 165 -3.09 -8.62 3.67
CA TYR A 165 -2.41 -8.28 2.41
C TYR A 165 -2.04 -6.80 2.28
N ILE A 166 -2.78 -5.89 2.91
CA ILE A 166 -2.53 -4.45 2.86
C ILE A 166 -1.52 -4.04 3.93
N ASN A 167 -1.69 -4.48 5.18
CA ASN A 167 -0.94 -4.02 6.35
C ASN A 167 0.05 -5.03 6.94
N GLY A 168 0.26 -6.18 6.30
CA GLY A 168 1.18 -7.21 6.82
C GLY A 168 2.63 -6.73 6.89
N LYS A 169 3.43 -7.39 7.76
CA LYS A 169 4.80 -6.95 8.11
C LYS A 169 5.86 -7.19 7.03
N GLY A 170 5.60 -7.97 5.98
CA GLY A 170 6.55 -8.28 4.91
C GLY A 170 6.56 -7.24 3.80
N GLU A 171 7.62 -7.23 2.97
CA GLU A 171 7.59 -6.48 1.70
C GLU A 171 6.49 -7.04 0.81
N ARG A 172 5.46 -6.24 0.59
CA ARG A 172 4.31 -6.62 -0.22
C ARG A 172 4.28 -5.77 -1.48
N GLY A 173 4.44 -6.45 -2.60
CA GLY A 173 4.37 -5.81 -3.91
C GLY A 173 2.95 -5.36 -4.27
N ARG A 174 2.85 -4.65 -5.38
CA ARG A 174 1.56 -4.13 -5.92
C ARG A 174 0.48 -5.21 -6.08
N ASP A 175 0.87 -6.47 -6.33
CA ASP A 175 -0.09 -7.57 -6.50
C ASP A 175 -0.75 -7.96 -5.17
N ALA A 176 -0.03 -7.91 -4.06
CA ALA A 176 -0.61 -8.10 -2.73
C ALA A 176 -1.61 -6.99 -2.39
N LEU A 177 -1.27 -5.72 -2.68
CA LEU A 177 -2.18 -4.59 -2.50
C LEU A 177 -3.44 -4.72 -3.37
N ARG A 178 -3.31 -5.15 -4.64
CA ARG A 178 -4.45 -5.41 -5.52
C ARG A 178 -5.35 -6.51 -4.98
N LEU A 179 -4.76 -7.61 -4.50
CA LEU A 179 -5.51 -8.70 -3.87
C LEU A 179 -6.22 -8.24 -2.60
N GLY A 180 -5.53 -7.50 -1.72
CA GLY A 180 -6.12 -6.91 -0.52
C GLY A 180 -7.30 -5.99 -0.85
N LEU A 181 -7.15 -5.13 -1.87
CA LEU A 181 -8.21 -4.26 -2.36
C LEU A 181 -9.43 -5.06 -2.87
N GLU A 182 -9.19 -6.11 -3.67
CA GLU A 182 -10.27 -6.97 -4.18
C GLU A 182 -11.06 -7.63 -3.04
N LEU A 183 -10.34 -8.17 -2.06
CA LEU A 183 -10.93 -8.81 -0.87
C LEU A 183 -11.74 -7.80 -0.04
N ALA A 184 -11.21 -6.60 0.21
CA ALA A 184 -11.91 -5.53 0.92
C ALA A 184 -13.19 -5.11 0.18
N GLN A 185 -13.13 -4.92 -1.13
CA GLN A 185 -14.29 -4.60 -1.97
C GLN A 185 -15.35 -5.71 -1.95
N ARG A 186 -14.91 -6.97 -1.97
CA ARG A 186 -15.80 -8.13 -1.89
C ARG A 186 -16.47 -8.17 -0.53
N GLY A 187 -15.73 -7.97 0.55
CA GLY A 187 -16.24 -7.84 1.92
C GLY A 187 -17.27 -6.71 2.05
N SER A 188 -16.97 -5.53 1.50
CA SER A 188 -17.90 -4.38 1.47
C SER A 188 -19.23 -4.70 0.79
N ARG A 189 -19.20 -5.36 -0.37
CA ARG A 189 -20.42 -5.80 -1.06
C ARG A 189 -21.25 -6.76 -0.22
N ARG A 190 -20.60 -7.69 0.49
CA ARG A 190 -21.26 -8.68 1.34
C ARG A 190 -21.81 -8.06 2.64
N ALA A 191 -21.04 -7.19 3.29
CA ALA A 191 -21.49 -6.44 4.46
C ALA A 191 -22.74 -5.60 4.14
N ALA A 192 -22.79 -4.97 2.97
CA ALA A 192 -23.93 -4.19 2.52
C ALA A 192 -25.17 -5.06 2.21
N ALA A 193 -25.00 -6.30 1.74
CA ALA A 193 -26.08 -7.20 1.37
C ALA A 193 -26.71 -7.92 2.59
N ARG A 194 -26.03 -7.97 3.74
CA ARG A 194 -26.57 -8.63 4.95
C ARG A 194 -27.78 -7.87 5.52
N ARG A 195 -28.83 -8.61 5.93
CA ARG A 195 -30.03 -8.02 6.56
C ARG A 195 -29.73 -7.27 7.86
N ARG A 196 -28.76 -7.72 8.66
CA ARG A 196 -28.22 -6.98 9.80
C ARG A 196 -26.99 -6.21 9.32
N ARG A 197 -27.15 -4.91 9.14
CA ARG A 197 -26.04 -4.02 8.83
C ARG A 197 -25.06 -3.99 10.02
N ASN A 198 -23.79 -4.21 9.74
CA ASN A 198 -22.70 -3.99 10.69
C ASN A 198 -21.93 -2.73 10.25
N PRO A 199 -22.32 -1.51 10.71
CA PRO A 199 -21.67 -0.27 10.32
C PRO A 199 -20.18 -0.22 10.65
N PRO A 200 -19.70 -0.72 11.82
CA PRO A 200 -18.27 -0.82 12.11
C PRO A 200 -17.49 -1.60 11.06
N LEU A 201 -17.93 -2.82 10.73
CA LEU A 201 -17.29 -3.67 9.72
C LEU A 201 -17.28 -3.00 8.34
N ALA A 202 -18.39 -2.36 7.96
CA ALA A 202 -18.47 -1.66 6.68
C ALA A 202 -17.51 -0.45 6.65
N ALA A 203 -17.34 0.25 7.77
CA ALA A 203 -16.37 1.33 7.89
C ALA A 203 -14.93 0.81 7.84
N ASP A 204 -14.61 -0.33 8.51
CA ASP A 204 -13.30 -0.97 8.46
C ASP A 204 -12.90 -1.33 7.02
N LEU A 205 -13.81 -2.00 6.32
CA LEU A 205 -13.59 -2.38 4.92
C LEU A 205 -13.39 -1.17 4.01
N ALA A 206 -14.16 -0.09 4.22
CA ALA A 206 -14.01 1.14 3.44
C ALA A 206 -12.68 1.86 3.72
N VAL A 207 -12.14 1.79 4.96
CA VAL A 207 -10.79 2.29 5.28
C VAL A 207 -9.73 1.46 4.58
N LEU A 208 -9.82 0.13 4.65
CA LEU A 208 -8.87 -0.76 3.97
C LEU A 208 -8.87 -0.55 2.45
N GLU A 209 -10.07 -0.37 1.84
CA GLU A 209 -10.14 -0.01 0.42
C GLU A 209 -9.45 1.32 0.13
N GLY A 210 -9.67 2.34 0.97
CA GLY A 210 -9.05 3.65 0.84
C GLY A 210 -7.54 3.58 0.95
N GLN A 211 -7.03 2.86 1.94
CA GLN A 211 -5.61 2.65 2.15
C GLN A 211 -4.95 1.95 0.96
N ALA A 212 -5.49 0.80 0.52
CA ALA A 212 -4.95 0.10 -0.63
C ALA A 212 -4.98 0.95 -1.92
N LEU A 213 -6.01 1.77 -2.09
CA LEU A 213 -6.11 2.69 -3.22
C LEU A 213 -5.06 3.81 -3.15
N ASN A 214 -4.79 4.38 -1.96
CA ASN A 214 -3.71 5.34 -1.75
C ASN A 214 -2.36 4.71 -2.11
N ASP A 215 -2.06 3.52 -1.59
CA ASP A 215 -0.81 2.80 -1.86
C ASP A 215 -0.64 2.41 -3.34
N LEU A 216 -1.75 2.26 -4.06
CA LEU A 216 -1.77 2.02 -5.51
C LEU A 216 -1.72 3.31 -6.35
N GLY A 217 -1.70 4.51 -5.73
CA GLY A 217 -1.70 5.81 -6.41
C GLY A 217 -3.06 6.20 -6.99
N ARG A 218 -4.17 5.61 -6.52
CA ARG A 218 -5.54 5.87 -6.97
C ARG A 218 -6.28 6.79 -5.99
N SER A 219 -5.68 7.95 -5.70
CA SER A 219 -6.06 8.82 -4.57
C SER A 219 -7.45 9.44 -4.69
N ASP A 220 -7.98 9.66 -5.91
CA ASP A 220 -9.38 10.10 -6.11
C ASP A 220 -10.39 9.04 -5.63
N GLU A 221 -10.13 7.78 -5.95
CA GLU A 221 -10.97 6.67 -5.52
C GLU A 221 -10.81 6.42 -4.02
N ALA A 222 -9.58 6.50 -3.51
CA ALA A 222 -9.28 6.43 -2.08
C ALA A 222 -10.09 7.47 -1.30
N LEU A 223 -10.07 8.73 -1.72
CA LEU A 223 -10.82 9.81 -1.09
C LEU A 223 -12.32 9.50 -1.02
N SER A 224 -12.89 8.95 -2.09
CA SER A 224 -14.30 8.54 -2.12
C SER A 224 -14.62 7.45 -1.08
N ARG A 225 -13.72 6.46 -0.93
CA ARG A 225 -13.90 5.33 0.00
C ARG A 225 -13.73 5.76 1.46
N VAL A 226 -12.70 6.54 1.78
CA VAL A 226 -12.49 7.04 3.15
C VAL A 226 -13.55 8.04 3.58
N ASP A 227 -14.08 8.87 2.66
CA ASP A 227 -15.22 9.72 2.95
C ASP A 227 -16.49 8.89 3.22
N ALA A 228 -16.65 7.72 2.59
CA ALA A 228 -17.73 6.79 2.94
C ALA A 228 -17.54 6.21 4.34
N ALA A 229 -16.33 5.80 4.72
CA ALA A 229 -16.00 5.35 6.07
C ALA A 229 -16.30 6.43 7.13
N LEU A 230 -15.91 7.67 6.86
CA LEU A 230 -16.16 8.82 7.78
C LEU A 230 -17.63 9.20 7.89
N ARG A 231 -18.47 8.95 6.88
CA ARG A 231 -19.93 9.10 7.02
C ARG A 231 -20.53 8.06 7.95
N MET A 232 -19.99 6.84 8.00
CA MET A 232 -20.43 5.77 8.91
C MET A 232 -19.88 5.94 10.32
N ALA A 233 -18.64 6.41 10.43
CA ALA A 233 -17.91 6.57 11.69
C ALA A 233 -17.05 7.85 11.67
N PRO A 234 -17.61 9.03 11.99
CA PRO A 234 -16.92 10.33 11.84
C PRO A 234 -15.69 10.53 12.74
N GLY A 235 -15.56 9.76 13.83
CA GLY A 235 -14.48 9.84 14.80
C GLY A 235 -13.32 8.88 14.54
N ARG A 236 -13.17 8.34 13.35
CA ARG A 236 -12.09 7.40 13.02
C ARG A 236 -10.80 8.12 12.65
N GLY A 237 -9.77 7.98 13.49
CA GLY A 237 -8.45 8.58 13.27
C GLY A 237 -7.75 8.02 12.03
N ASP A 238 -7.82 6.71 11.83
CA ASP A 238 -7.28 6.00 10.66
C ASP A 238 -7.92 6.49 9.34
N ALA A 239 -9.24 6.60 9.27
CA ALA A 239 -9.93 7.14 8.10
C ALA A 239 -9.57 8.61 7.82
N LEU A 240 -9.38 9.43 8.88
CA LEU A 240 -8.92 10.82 8.73
C LEU A 240 -7.47 10.88 8.24
N HIS A 241 -6.60 9.98 8.68
CA HIS A 241 -5.23 9.83 8.17
C HIS A 241 -5.27 9.52 6.67
N GLU A 242 -5.94 8.46 6.26
CA GLU A 242 -6.04 8.05 4.86
C GLU A 242 -6.67 9.11 3.96
N ARG A 243 -7.65 9.85 4.50
CA ARG A 243 -8.21 11.01 3.82
C ARG A 243 -7.15 12.10 3.58
N GLY A 244 -6.32 12.34 4.59
CA GLY A 244 -5.20 13.29 4.51
C GLY A 244 -4.20 12.87 3.44
N VAL A 245 -3.84 11.58 3.38
CA VAL A 245 -2.94 11.01 2.37
C VAL A 245 -3.51 11.22 0.96
N ALA A 246 -4.76 10.82 0.73
CA ALA A 246 -5.41 11.02 -0.58
C ALA A 246 -5.43 12.50 -1.00
N LEU A 247 -5.73 13.42 -0.07
CA LEU A 247 -5.76 14.86 -0.34
C LEU A 247 -4.35 15.42 -0.61
N PHE A 248 -3.33 14.91 0.08
CA PHE A 248 -1.94 15.29 -0.14
C PHE A 248 -1.51 14.88 -1.54
N ASP A 249 -1.75 13.65 -1.96
CA ASP A 249 -1.40 13.16 -3.30
C ASP A 249 -2.15 13.92 -4.41
N LEU A 250 -3.39 14.34 -4.13
CA LEU A 250 -4.17 15.20 -5.02
C LEU A 250 -3.75 16.67 -4.96
N SER A 251 -2.63 17.01 -4.30
CA SER A 251 -2.12 18.38 -4.12
C SER A 251 -3.11 19.34 -3.42
N ARG A 252 -4.08 18.80 -2.68
CA ARG A 252 -5.06 19.54 -1.89
C ARG A 252 -4.53 19.79 -0.48
N PHE A 253 -3.37 20.43 -0.36
CA PHE A 253 -2.59 20.55 0.88
C PHE A 253 -3.34 21.21 2.03
N ALA A 254 -4.15 22.23 1.77
CA ALA A 254 -4.94 22.88 2.81
C ALA A 254 -5.97 21.92 3.44
N ASP A 255 -6.63 21.11 2.62
CA ASP A 255 -7.60 20.10 3.08
C ASP A 255 -6.89 18.93 3.78
N ALA A 256 -5.73 18.51 3.28
CA ALA A 256 -4.89 17.49 3.89
C ALA A 256 -4.44 17.89 5.31
N LYS A 257 -3.96 19.12 5.48
CA LYS A 257 -3.62 19.68 6.80
C LYS A 257 -4.79 19.56 7.79
N VAL A 258 -6.00 19.90 7.37
CA VAL A 258 -7.20 19.79 8.23
C VAL A 258 -7.47 18.32 8.59
N ALA A 259 -7.36 17.40 7.64
CA ALA A 259 -7.60 15.97 7.86
C ALA A 259 -6.58 15.39 8.86
N PHE A 260 -5.28 15.61 8.64
CA PHE A 260 -4.22 15.16 9.55
C PHE A 260 -4.33 15.79 10.95
N SER A 261 -4.62 17.10 11.04
CA SER A 261 -4.81 17.74 12.34
C SER A 261 -5.98 17.13 13.12
N ARG A 262 -7.07 16.76 12.44
CA ARG A 262 -8.20 16.06 13.09
C ARG A 262 -7.83 14.62 13.48
N ALA A 263 -7.06 13.91 12.68
CA ALA A 263 -6.57 12.58 13.03
C ALA A 263 -5.72 12.63 14.32
N LEU A 264 -4.83 13.62 14.45
CA LEU A 264 -3.97 13.81 15.61
C LEU A 264 -4.74 14.25 16.89
N VAL A 265 -5.92 14.83 16.76
CA VAL A 265 -6.79 15.06 17.92
C VAL A 265 -7.29 13.73 18.51
N ILE A 266 -7.47 12.71 17.68
CA ILE A 266 -7.95 11.37 18.08
C ILE A 266 -6.78 10.47 18.47
N GLN A 267 -5.69 10.50 17.72
CA GLN A 267 -4.48 9.71 17.90
C GLN A 267 -3.25 10.62 17.95
N PRO A 268 -2.98 11.29 19.09
CA PRO A 268 -1.94 12.32 19.19
C PRO A 268 -0.51 11.79 19.05
N ASP A 269 -0.31 10.48 19.22
CA ASP A 269 1.00 9.83 19.14
C ASP A 269 1.16 8.99 17.85
N ASP A 270 0.36 9.25 16.82
CA ASP A 270 0.55 8.60 15.51
C ASP A 270 1.69 9.28 14.74
N ALA A 271 2.84 8.59 14.70
CA ALA A 271 4.07 9.08 14.07
C ALA A 271 3.89 9.38 12.58
N PHE A 272 3.16 8.54 11.85
CA PHE A 272 2.98 8.69 10.41
C PHE A 272 2.06 9.86 10.06
N THR A 273 1.02 10.10 10.88
CA THR A 273 0.19 11.29 10.73
C THR A 273 0.98 12.57 11.01
N HIS A 274 1.90 12.56 12.01
CA HIS A 274 2.81 13.70 12.22
C HIS A 274 3.75 13.90 11.04
N GLN A 275 4.31 12.83 10.46
CA GLN A 275 5.14 12.91 9.26
C GLN A 275 4.38 13.53 8.09
N MET A 276 3.20 13.01 7.76
CA MET A 276 2.40 13.50 6.65
C MET A 276 1.92 14.94 6.86
N LEU A 277 1.60 15.33 8.11
CA LEU A 277 1.33 16.71 8.44
C LEU A 277 2.55 17.60 8.19
N GLY A 278 3.74 17.15 8.58
CA GLY A 278 4.99 17.88 8.33
C GLY A 278 5.25 18.11 6.85
N LEU A 279 5.15 17.06 6.02
CA LEU A 279 5.29 17.16 4.55
C LEU A 279 4.23 18.11 3.94
N THR A 280 3.00 18.05 4.46
CA THR A 280 1.92 18.94 4.03
C THR A 280 2.21 20.40 4.37
N LEU A 281 2.74 20.68 5.57
CA LEU A 281 3.10 22.03 6.01
C LEU A 281 4.26 22.60 5.19
N GLU A 282 5.23 21.78 4.77
CA GLU A 282 6.28 22.23 3.85
C GLU A 282 5.71 22.67 2.50
N GLN A 283 4.78 21.89 1.92
CA GLN A 283 4.11 22.27 0.67
C GLN A 283 3.29 23.57 0.81
N LEU A 284 2.80 23.86 2.02
CA LEU A 284 2.11 25.11 2.34
C LEU A 284 3.07 26.26 2.69
N GLY A 285 4.38 26.03 2.74
CA GLY A 285 5.41 27.02 3.10
C GLY A 285 5.54 27.30 4.59
N ASP A 286 4.87 26.53 5.45
CA ASP A 286 5.00 26.62 6.92
C ASP A 286 6.18 25.77 7.42
N GLN A 287 7.40 26.23 7.17
CA GLN A 287 8.62 25.49 7.51
C GLN A 287 8.73 25.22 9.03
N LYS A 288 8.33 26.19 9.87
CA LYS A 288 8.41 26.02 11.33
C LYS A 288 7.46 24.93 11.83
N GLY A 289 6.23 24.95 11.35
CA GLY A 289 5.25 23.91 11.67
C GLY A 289 5.69 22.53 11.15
N ALA A 290 6.26 22.49 9.96
CA ALA A 290 6.81 21.26 9.36
C ALA A 290 7.93 20.67 10.23
N ASP A 291 8.91 21.48 10.63
CA ASP A 291 10.04 21.02 11.45
C ASP A 291 9.55 20.41 12.78
N VAL A 292 8.56 21.04 13.42
CA VAL A 292 7.97 20.53 14.68
C VAL A 292 7.27 19.18 14.45
N ALA A 293 6.45 19.08 13.39
CA ALA A 293 5.71 17.85 13.11
C ALA A 293 6.64 16.69 12.72
N LEU A 294 7.65 16.95 11.86
CA LEU A 294 8.63 15.95 11.46
C LEU A 294 9.52 15.50 12.63
N ALA A 295 9.94 16.44 13.50
CA ALA A 295 10.69 16.09 14.72
C ALA A 295 9.86 15.19 15.65
N ARG A 296 8.55 15.49 15.80
CA ARG A 296 7.64 14.67 16.62
C ARG A 296 7.47 13.27 16.03
N ALA A 297 7.33 13.15 14.70
CA ALA A 297 7.24 11.87 14.01
C ALA A 297 8.47 10.99 14.30
N MET A 298 9.68 11.53 14.14
CA MET A 298 10.93 10.82 14.43
C MET A 298 11.08 10.43 15.91
N GLN A 299 10.58 11.25 16.84
CA GLN A 299 10.58 10.91 18.27
C GLN A 299 9.66 9.71 18.58
N LEU A 300 8.53 9.63 17.91
CA LEU A 300 7.53 8.58 18.11
C LEU A 300 7.93 7.24 17.47
N ALA A 301 8.62 7.28 16.33
CA ALA A 301 9.03 6.08 15.59
C ALA A 301 10.51 6.15 15.13
N PRO A 302 11.49 6.20 16.08
CA PRO A 302 12.91 6.42 15.74
C PRO A 302 13.55 5.28 14.95
N GLY A 303 12.95 4.07 15.01
CA GLY A 303 13.42 2.91 14.22
C GLY A 303 12.93 2.87 12.79
N GLU A 304 11.92 3.67 12.46
CA GLU A 304 11.20 3.64 11.20
C GLU A 304 11.35 4.93 10.42
N LEU A 305 11.37 6.06 11.12
CA LEU A 305 11.52 7.38 10.55
C LEU A 305 12.92 7.93 10.87
N SER A 306 13.72 8.13 9.82
CA SER A 306 15.06 8.72 9.94
C SER A 306 15.07 10.19 9.53
N ALA A 307 16.03 10.94 10.07
CA ALA A 307 16.29 12.30 9.61
C ALA A 307 16.74 12.27 8.13
N PRO A 308 16.33 13.23 7.30
CA PRO A 308 16.79 13.34 5.92
C PRO A 308 18.30 13.56 5.87
N VAL A 309 18.95 13.07 4.83
CA VAL A 309 20.37 13.31 4.60
C VAL A 309 20.60 14.80 4.37
N LEU A 310 21.48 15.40 5.19
CA LEU A 310 21.78 16.82 5.05
C LEU A 310 22.68 17.06 3.82
N ILE A 311 22.21 17.90 2.92
CA ILE A 311 22.95 18.34 1.72
C ILE A 311 22.58 19.78 1.39
N SER A 312 23.58 20.65 1.23
CA SER A 312 23.38 22.00 0.74
C SER A 312 23.07 22.02 -0.76
N VAL A 313 22.50 23.12 -1.25
CA VAL A 313 22.26 23.28 -2.68
C VAL A 313 23.59 23.24 -3.49
N ALA A 314 24.68 23.80 -2.94
CA ALA A 314 25.98 23.81 -3.60
C ALA A 314 26.59 22.39 -3.70
N GLU A 315 26.50 21.59 -2.65
CA GLU A 315 26.95 20.19 -2.67
C GLU A 315 26.09 19.35 -3.60
N PHE A 316 24.76 19.58 -3.61
CA PHE A 316 23.84 18.88 -4.52
C PHE A 316 24.14 19.20 -5.97
N GLN A 317 24.47 20.48 -6.30
CA GLN A 317 24.90 20.88 -7.64
C GLN A 317 26.22 20.20 -8.03
N ALA A 318 27.18 20.10 -7.09
CA ALA A 318 28.46 19.44 -7.35
C ALA A 318 28.28 17.95 -7.69
N GLU A 319 27.37 17.24 -6.99
CA GLU A 319 27.00 15.85 -7.32
C GLU A 319 26.44 15.73 -8.73
N ILE A 320 25.51 16.62 -9.11
CA ILE A 320 24.96 16.64 -10.47
C ILE A 320 26.07 16.87 -11.50
N ASP A 321 26.96 17.84 -11.27
CA ASP A 321 28.04 18.18 -12.18
C ASP A 321 29.01 17.00 -12.37
N GLU A 322 29.31 16.27 -11.29
CA GLU A 322 30.14 15.05 -11.33
C GLU A 322 29.44 13.95 -12.14
N ILE A 323 28.16 13.68 -11.87
CA ILE A 323 27.38 12.69 -12.61
C ILE A 323 27.37 13.04 -14.11
N VAL A 324 27.07 14.30 -14.46
CA VAL A 324 27.05 14.77 -15.85
C VAL A 324 28.42 14.62 -16.50
N ALA A 325 29.54 14.83 -15.76
CA ALA A 325 30.89 14.66 -16.29
C ALA A 325 31.21 13.20 -16.63
N THR A 326 30.58 12.23 -15.98
CA THR A 326 30.76 10.78 -16.26
C THR A 326 29.92 10.28 -17.46
N LEU A 327 28.95 11.06 -17.94
CA LEU A 327 28.11 10.67 -19.07
C LEU A 327 28.92 10.53 -20.37
N PRO A 328 28.49 9.64 -21.30
CA PRO A 328 29.04 9.55 -22.63
C PRO A 328 29.02 10.93 -23.34
N PRO A 329 30.01 11.24 -24.20
CA PRO A 329 30.13 12.57 -24.79
C PRO A 329 28.86 13.09 -25.48
N GLU A 330 28.15 12.22 -26.17
CA GLU A 330 26.90 12.56 -26.88
C GLU A 330 25.78 12.95 -25.90
N ARG A 331 25.55 12.13 -24.84
CA ARG A 331 24.58 12.44 -23.80
C ARG A 331 24.91 13.72 -23.05
N ARG A 332 26.18 13.90 -22.70
CA ARG A 332 26.67 15.11 -22.03
C ARG A 332 26.42 16.36 -22.89
N ALA A 333 26.67 16.27 -24.21
CA ALA A 333 26.42 17.37 -25.13
C ALA A 333 24.94 17.75 -25.19
N ARG A 334 24.03 16.76 -25.13
CA ARG A 334 22.57 17.02 -25.10
C ARG A 334 22.14 17.65 -23.78
N VAL A 335 22.57 17.09 -22.64
CA VAL A 335 22.23 17.61 -21.30
C VAL A 335 22.70 19.06 -21.13
N LYS A 336 23.83 19.44 -21.70
CA LYS A 336 24.32 20.84 -21.68
C LYS A 336 23.47 21.83 -22.48
N GLN A 337 22.55 21.37 -23.31
CA GLN A 337 21.67 22.22 -24.12
C GLN A 337 20.29 22.45 -23.45
N ILE A 338 20.06 21.85 -22.31
CA ILE A 338 18.84 22.01 -21.52
C ILE A 338 19.17 22.65 -20.17
N LYS A 339 18.14 23.08 -19.46
CA LYS A 339 18.28 23.59 -18.10
C LYS A 339 18.18 22.47 -17.09
N LEU A 340 19.21 22.27 -16.26
CA LEU A 340 19.14 21.46 -15.05
C LEU A 340 18.81 22.37 -13.87
N GLU A 341 17.73 22.08 -13.18
CA GLU A 341 17.21 22.87 -12.07
C GLU A 341 17.26 22.06 -10.77
N ILE A 342 17.54 22.73 -9.66
CA ILE A 342 17.39 22.18 -8.31
C ILE A 342 16.28 22.96 -7.62
N ALA A 343 15.27 22.26 -7.16
CA ALA A 343 14.23 22.82 -6.31
C ALA A 343 14.15 22.02 -4.99
N ASP A 344 13.69 22.64 -3.92
CA ASP A 344 13.52 21.93 -2.67
C ASP A 344 12.39 20.92 -2.76
N LEU A 345 11.24 21.33 -3.30
CA LEU A 345 10.01 20.54 -3.44
C LEU A 345 9.35 20.84 -4.80
N PRO A 346 8.51 19.92 -5.31
CA PRO A 346 7.72 20.18 -6.50
C PRO A 346 6.78 21.37 -6.30
N SER A 347 6.68 22.21 -7.34
CA SER A 347 5.69 23.28 -7.36
C SER A 347 4.28 22.73 -7.63
N THR A 348 3.25 23.47 -7.23
CA THR A 348 1.86 23.11 -7.60
C THR A 348 1.65 23.01 -9.10
N ALA A 349 2.38 23.80 -9.89
CA ALA A 349 2.32 23.76 -11.36
C ALA A 349 2.93 22.45 -11.90
N ASP A 350 4.06 22.00 -11.34
CA ASP A 350 4.67 20.72 -11.71
C ASP A 350 3.74 19.57 -11.40
N LEU A 351 3.17 19.56 -10.18
CA LEU A 351 2.26 18.49 -9.76
C LEU A 351 1.00 18.43 -10.63
N ALA A 352 0.46 19.58 -11.02
CA ALA A 352 -0.77 19.69 -11.82
C ALA A 352 -0.53 19.51 -13.34
N ALA A 353 0.70 19.22 -13.78
CA ALA A 353 1.03 19.06 -15.20
C ALA A 353 0.30 17.89 -15.87
N VAL A 354 -0.11 16.90 -15.08
CA VAL A 354 -0.84 15.70 -15.53
C VAL A 354 -2.12 15.48 -14.71
N LYS A 355 -2.97 14.57 -15.16
CA LYS A 355 -4.19 14.14 -14.44
C LYS A 355 -4.25 12.60 -14.39
N PRO A 356 -4.32 11.99 -13.20
CA PRO A 356 -4.24 12.64 -11.87
C PRO A 356 -2.91 13.38 -11.67
N PRO A 357 -2.79 14.31 -10.70
CA PRO A 357 -1.55 15.05 -10.45
C PRO A 357 -0.43 14.10 -10.02
N PHE A 358 0.82 14.50 -10.27
CA PHE A 358 1.97 13.78 -9.73
C PHE A 358 1.93 13.78 -8.20
N PRO A 359 2.35 12.70 -7.54
CA PRO A 359 2.49 12.70 -6.09
C PRO A 359 3.54 13.74 -5.66
N PRO A 360 3.30 14.49 -4.56
CA PRO A 360 4.24 15.53 -4.10
C PRO A 360 5.61 15.02 -3.67
N THR A 361 5.78 13.70 -3.65
CA THR A 361 7.03 13.01 -3.27
C THR A 361 7.91 12.64 -4.47
N ILE A 362 7.59 13.04 -5.69
CA ILE A 362 8.45 12.80 -6.86
C ILE A 362 9.87 13.32 -6.64
N LEU A 363 10.85 12.62 -7.19
CA LEU A 363 12.27 12.89 -7.01
C LEU A 363 12.84 13.82 -8.07
N GLY A 364 12.33 13.72 -9.29
CA GLY A 364 12.69 14.53 -10.44
C GLY A 364 11.48 14.79 -11.34
N LEU A 365 11.68 15.60 -12.36
CA LEU A 365 10.69 15.84 -13.41
C LEU A 365 11.37 16.36 -14.67
N TYR A 366 11.19 15.66 -15.77
CA TYR A 366 11.47 16.19 -17.10
C TYR A 366 10.30 17.04 -17.60
N ARG A 367 10.58 18.30 -17.93
CA ARG A 367 9.62 19.22 -18.55
C ARG A 367 9.90 19.31 -20.03
N GLY A 368 9.19 18.54 -20.83
CA GLY A 368 9.35 18.48 -22.28
C GLY A 368 8.48 17.42 -22.94
N PRO A 369 8.55 17.25 -24.26
CA PRO A 369 7.84 16.20 -24.97
C PRO A 369 8.37 14.81 -24.61
N VAL A 370 7.50 13.88 -24.24
CA VAL A 370 7.81 12.48 -23.89
C VAL A 370 7.52 11.56 -25.09
N GLY A 371 8.20 10.40 -25.17
CA GLY A 371 7.98 9.38 -26.20
C GLY A 371 8.51 9.73 -27.58
N ARG A 372 9.26 10.82 -27.71
CA ARG A 372 9.95 11.20 -28.96
C ARG A 372 11.30 11.86 -28.67
N LEU A 373 12.27 11.58 -29.51
CA LEU A 373 13.57 12.26 -29.44
C LEU A 373 13.39 13.78 -29.65
N VAL A 374 13.83 14.55 -28.68
CA VAL A 374 13.73 16.02 -28.73
C VAL A 374 14.84 16.63 -29.59
N GLN A 375 14.46 17.51 -30.48
CA GLN A 375 15.43 18.31 -31.24
C GLN A 375 16.02 19.39 -30.32
N LEU A 376 17.35 19.52 -30.30
CA LEU A 376 18.06 20.50 -29.51
C LEU A 376 19.06 21.25 -30.45
N PRO A 377 19.08 22.59 -30.46
CA PRO A 377 18.13 23.48 -29.78
C PRO A 377 16.69 23.32 -30.32
N PRO A 378 15.66 23.64 -29.55
CA PRO A 378 14.28 23.54 -30.00
C PRO A 378 13.98 24.52 -31.15
N PRO A 379 12.99 24.23 -32.01
CA PRO A 379 12.53 25.13 -33.05
C PRO A 379 12.07 26.47 -32.47
N PRO A 380 12.09 27.55 -33.25
CA PRO A 380 11.59 28.86 -32.83
C PRO A 380 10.12 28.76 -32.37
N GLY A 381 9.83 29.21 -31.15
CA GLY A 381 8.51 29.18 -30.55
C GLY A 381 8.23 27.96 -29.69
N GLU A 382 9.11 26.96 -29.65
CA GLU A 382 9.06 25.85 -28.65
C GLU A 382 9.93 26.21 -27.44
N GLU A 383 9.46 25.80 -26.24
CA GLU A 383 10.22 25.97 -24.99
C GLU A 383 11.41 25.01 -24.95
N THR A 384 12.52 25.48 -24.38
CA THR A 384 13.67 24.62 -24.13
C THR A 384 13.30 23.62 -23.01
N PRO A 385 13.45 22.31 -23.23
CA PRO A 385 13.20 21.32 -22.20
C PRO A 385 14.08 21.56 -20.97
N SER A 386 13.59 21.16 -19.81
CA SER A 386 14.36 21.21 -18.57
C SER A 386 14.16 19.94 -17.75
N ILE A 387 15.13 19.66 -16.89
CA ILE A 387 15.06 18.64 -15.86
C ILE A 387 15.14 19.34 -14.50
N VAL A 388 14.22 19.05 -13.60
CA VAL A 388 14.29 19.52 -12.22
C VAL A 388 14.47 18.33 -11.27
N LEU A 389 15.37 18.46 -10.31
CA LEU A 389 15.58 17.49 -9.24
C LEU A 389 15.11 18.10 -7.91
N TYR A 390 14.33 17.33 -7.13
CA TYR A 390 13.72 17.81 -5.90
C TYR A 390 14.58 17.39 -4.70
N ARG A 391 15.46 18.29 -4.26
CA ARG A 391 16.51 18.04 -3.27
C ARG A 391 16.00 17.46 -1.95
N LYS A 392 14.91 18.00 -1.39
CA LYS A 392 14.36 17.52 -0.11
C LYS A 392 13.74 16.13 -0.24
N ASN A 393 13.06 15.85 -1.35
CA ASN A 393 12.48 14.52 -1.59
C ASN A 393 13.58 13.47 -1.76
N LEU A 394 14.60 13.77 -2.56
CA LEU A 394 15.78 12.90 -2.74
C LEU A 394 16.49 12.65 -1.42
N ALA A 395 16.71 13.70 -0.62
CA ALA A 395 17.37 13.58 0.69
C ALA A 395 16.58 12.74 1.72
N ARG A 396 15.27 12.61 1.55
CA ARG A 396 14.38 11.80 2.41
C ARG A 396 14.22 10.36 1.93
N ALA A 397 14.44 10.11 0.65
CA ALA A 397 14.28 8.79 0.07
C ALA A 397 15.36 7.79 0.52
N VAL A 398 16.44 8.27 1.14
CA VAL A 398 17.65 7.50 1.45
C VAL A 398 18.10 7.74 2.89
N LYS A 399 18.99 6.87 3.40
CA LYS A 399 19.50 6.94 4.78
C LYS A 399 20.95 7.46 4.86
N THR A 400 21.72 7.32 3.80
CA THR A 400 23.13 7.66 3.75
C THR A 400 23.48 8.62 2.63
N ARG A 401 24.62 9.31 2.75
CA ARG A 401 25.13 10.20 1.70
C ARG A 401 25.48 9.43 0.41
N HIS A 402 25.97 8.21 0.55
CA HIS A 402 26.28 7.36 -0.61
C HIS A 402 25.01 6.99 -1.38
N GLU A 403 23.98 6.51 -0.69
CA GLU A 403 22.69 6.24 -1.31
C GLU A 403 22.08 7.48 -1.96
N LEU A 404 22.30 8.68 -1.38
CA LEU A 404 21.83 9.93 -1.97
C LEU A 404 22.50 10.21 -3.32
N SER A 405 23.82 10.02 -3.42
CA SER A 405 24.56 10.20 -4.68
C SER A 405 24.06 9.20 -5.75
N GLU A 406 23.81 7.94 -5.35
CA GLU A 406 23.23 6.93 -6.25
C GLU A 406 21.83 7.34 -6.68
N GLN A 407 20.95 7.75 -5.75
CA GLN A 407 19.58 8.14 -6.06
C GLN A 407 19.53 9.40 -6.96
N ILE A 408 20.42 10.38 -6.75
CA ILE A 408 20.54 11.54 -7.65
C ILE A 408 20.92 11.09 -9.06
N ARG A 409 21.89 10.15 -9.16
CA ARG A 409 22.32 9.59 -10.44
C ARG A 409 21.16 8.90 -11.16
N ASP A 410 20.48 8.00 -10.47
CA ASP A 410 19.42 7.19 -11.05
C ASP A 410 18.25 8.07 -11.50
N THR A 411 17.82 9.00 -10.65
CA THR A 411 16.78 9.98 -11.01
C THR A 411 17.20 10.84 -12.21
N LEU A 412 18.44 11.37 -12.23
CA LEU A 412 18.91 12.18 -13.35
C LEU A 412 18.98 11.37 -14.66
N LEU A 413 19.44 10.10 -14.59
CA LEU A 413 19.50 9.24 -15.78
C LEU A 413 18.11 8.89 -16.30
N HIS A 414 17.13 8.69 -15.41
CA HIS A 414 15.73 8.49 -15.76
C HIS A 414 15.19 9.69 -16.54
N GLU A 415 15.34 10.90 -16.02
CA GLU A 415 14.87 12.13 -16.67
C GLU A 415 15.61 12.42 -18.00
N ILE A 416 16.89 12.05 -18.10
CA ILE A 416 17.64 12.09 -19.38
C ILE A 416 17.07 11.08 -20.37
N GLY A 417 16.58 9.94 -19.92
CA GLY A 417 15.90 8.97 -20.78
C GLY A 417 14.67 9.57 -21.46
N HIS A 418 13.86 10.33 -20.74
CA HIS A 418 12.74 11.08 -21.34
C HIS A 418 13.20 12.13 -22.36
N LEU A 419 14.30 12.84 -22.09
CA LEU A 419 14.93 13.76 -23.05
C LEU A 419 15.40 13.02 -24.33
N GLU A 420 15.77 11.76 -24.22
CA GLU A 420 16.17 10.89 -25.34
C GLU A 420 14.96 10.26 -26.08
N GLY A 421 13.75 10.54 -25.62
CA GLY A 421 12.50 10.08 -26.23
C GLY A 421 12.04 8.72 -25.73
N LEU A 422 12.54 8.25 -24.60
CA LEU A 422 12.07 7.03 -23.96
C LEU A 422 10.78 7.34 -23.18
N ASP A 423 9.83 6.43 -23.25
CA ASP A 423 8.66 6.43 -22.36
C ASP A 423 8.93 5.58 -21.12
N GLU A 424 7.97 5.54 -20.17
CA GLU A 424 8.08 4.76 -18.92
C GLU A 424 8.32 3.27 -19.17
N ASP A 425 7.68 2.69 -20.20
CA ASP A 425 7.86 1.28 -20.54
C ASP A 425 9.25 1.00 -21.12
N ASP A 426 9.80 1.95 -21.90
CA ASP A 426 11.17 1.87 -22.38
C ASP A 426 12.19 1.97 -21.25
N LEU A 427 11.98 2.89 -20.29
CA LEU A 427 12.84 3.07 -19.12
C LEU A 427 12.81 1.83 -18.24
N ARG A 428 11.62 1.29 -17.96
CA ARG A 428 11.44 0.05 -17.19
C ARG A 428 12.15 -1.13 -17.83
N ARG A 429 12.02 -1.30 -19.15
CA ARG A 429 12.74 -2.37 -19.89
C ARG A 429 14.26 -2.24 -19.82
N ARG A 430 14.79 -1.06 -19.58
CA ARG A 430 16.22 -0.77 -19.45
C ARG A 430 16.72 -0.78 -18.01
N GLY A 431 15.84 -1.04 -17.02
CA GLY A 431 16.18 -1.02 -15.60
C GLY A 431 16.57 0.37 -15.09
N MET A 432 15.93 1.41 -15.62
CA MET A 432 16.13 2.81 -15.26
C MET A 432 14.91 3.34 -14.47
N GLU A 433 14.36 2.50 -13.57
CA GLU A 433 13.24 2.88 -12.69
C GLU A 433 13.70 3.70 -11.50
#